data_2f625d1d7a0d0f7038eb0a4ed31cfafd
#
_entry.id   2f625d1d7a0d0f7038eb0a4ed31cfafd
#
_cell.length_a   1.000
_cell.length_b   1.000
_cell.length_c   1.000
_cell.angle_alpha   90.00
_cell.angle_beta   90.00
_cell.angle_gamma   90.00
#
_symmetry.space_group_name_H-M   'P 1'
#
loop_
_entity.id
_entity.type
_entity.pdbx_description
1 polymer ?
#
loop_
_entity_poly.entity_id
_entity_poly.type
_entity_poly.pdbx_seq_one_letter_code
_entity_poly.pdbx_strand_id
1 'polypeptide(L)'
;MSDSSDRRFDPQVKFKKGERTEMNNETSKTDKKKKLIKNIVHNYSQLEQSIVNQLYMTNDIHGPTAGGAREDIWRQMFEAIVPKKFVIESSVFIIDSKFHKEEYKRGVSQEVDLAIIDETYTPYIFRYGRLKFVPIEAVAAVVECKSKNSDKASLTNWTNQIEYLTTSTEGIARMQHGLVTGGVPAQQKTSPLKIFCGLGSKHDNLDDIFDFVVLAHQKDAKIDEVKMTETKLEIIPSDENTNLSDWHQKLNSPRPAPKRGSEDDEFSKHTLKNYEVYDRDNNNISLLTFNFQLNQLLMIINNPLLLFTPLKKS
;
A
#
# COMPACT_ATOMS: atom_id res chain seq x y z
N MET A 1 -3.39 91.09 6.52
CA MET A 1 -4.71 90.95 5.90
C MET A 1 -4.61 89.74 5.02
N SER A 2 -5.08 88.66 5.54
CA SER A 2 -6.20 87.78 5.22
C SER A 2 -6.01 87.08 3.86
N ASP A 3 -6.18 85.89 3.65
CA ASP A 3 -7.18 84.98 4.15
C ASP A 3 -6.76 83.55 3.89
N SER A 4 -7.00 82.74 4.85
CA SER A 4 -6.79 81.29 4.81
C SER A 4 -7.99 80.58 4.16
N SER A 5 -7.81 79.66 3.30
CA SER A 5 -8.85 78.66 3.00
C SER A 5 -8.32 77.24 3.13
N ASP A 6 -8.69 76.74 4.24
CA ASP A 6 -8.64 75.34 4.66
C ASP A 6 -9.39 74.47 3.65
N ARG A 7 -8.66 73.51 2.99
CA ARG A 7 -9.29 72.41 2.25
C ARG A 7 -8.97 71.10 2.92
N ARG A 8 -9.91 70.65 3.74
CA ARG A 8 -9.93 69.28 4.26
C ARG A 8 -10.08 68.30 3.10
N PHE A 9 -9.09 67.47 2.93
CA PHE A 9 -9.19 66.29 2.07
C PHE A 9 -9.92 65.19 2.84
N ASP A 10 -11.10 64.80 2.32
CA ASP A 10 -11.83 63.62 2.76
C ASP A 10 -11.43 62.45 1.85
N PRO A 11 -10.73 61.40 2.34
CA PRO A 11 -10.43 60.26 1.55
C PRO A 11 -11.54 59.20 1.68
N GLN A 12 -12.62 59.36 0.95
CA GLN A 12 -13.50 58.23 0.67
C GLN A 12 -12.75 57.26 -0.26
N VAL A 13 -12.11 56.28 0.34
CA VAL A 13 -11.56 55.14 -0.38
C VAL A 13 -12.73 54.36 -0.99
N LYS A 14 -13.01 54.61 -2.25
CA LYS A 14 -13.90 53.75 -3.07
C LYS A 14 -13.17 52.42 -3.32
N PHE A 15 -13.37 51.45 -2.47
CA PHE A 15 -13.03 50.06 -2.79
C PHE A 15 -13.73 49.66 -4.07
N LYS A 16 -12.96 49.27 -5.09
CA LYS A 16 -13.47 48.89 -6.39
C LYS A 16 -14.39 47.67 -6.24
N LYS A 17 -15.57 47.76 -6.84
CA LYS A 17 -16.60 46.69 -6.82
C LYS A 17 -16.09 45.35 -7.31
N GLY A 18 -14.94 45.27 -8.03
CA GLY A 18 -14.26 44.06 -8.49
C GLY A 18 -13.58 43.27 -7.37
N GLU A 19 -12.89 43.93 -6.42
CA GLU A 19 -12.13 43.23 -5.36
C GLU A 19 -13.05 42.48 -4.37
N ARG A 20 -14.26 43.02 -4.08
CA ARG A 20 -15.27 42.33 -3.28
C ARG A 20 -15.84 41.09 -3.97
N THR A 21 -15.96 41.10 -5.28
CA THR A 21 -16.50 39.98 -6.07
C THR A 21 -15.48 38.86 -6.17
N GLU A 22 -14.20 39.16 -6.32
CA GLU A 22 -13.12 38.18 -6.33
C GLU A 22 -12.93 37.53 -4.94
N MET A 23 -12.91 38.31 -3.87
CA MET A 23 -12.82 37.79 -2.49
C MET A 23 -14.02 36.92 -2.11
N ASN A 24 -15.22 37.23 -2.54
CA ASN A 24 -16.41 36.41 -2.32
C ASN A 24 -16.37 35.10 -3.15
N ASN A 25 -15.77 35.12 -4.35
CA ASN A 25 -15.59 33.95 -5.17
C ASN A 25 -14.51 33.02 -4.62
N GLU A 26 -13.42 33.55 -4.07
CA GLU A 26 -12.35 32.76 -3.44
C GLU A 26 -12.81 32.11 -2.13
N THR A 27 -13.55 32.84 -1.29
CA THR A 27 -14.13 32.24 -0.05
C THR A 27 -15.14 31.16 -0.40
N SER A 28 -16.01 31.35 -1.39
CA SER A 28 -16.95 30.33 -1.85
C SER A 28 -16.25 29.10 -2.42
N LYS A 29 -15.13 29.25 -3.16
CA LYS A 29 -14.32 28.13 -3.67
C LYS A 29 -13.64 27.39 -2.54
N THR A 30 -13.12 28.10 -1.56
CA THR A 30 -12.46 27.51 -0.38
C THR A 30 -13.45 26.70 0.46
N ASP A 31 -14.66 27.21 0.66
CA ASP A 31 -15.70 26.50 1.40
C ASP A 31 -16.20 25.25 0.66
N LYS A 32 -16.31 25.29 -0.65
CA LYS A 32 -16.62 24.12 -1.47
C LYS A 32 -15.54 23.04 -1.36
N LYS A 33 -14.25 23.42 -1.41
CA LYS A 33 -13.13 22.50 -1.21
C LYS A 33 -13.16 21.85 0.18
N LYS A 34 -13.36 22.64 1.24
CA LYS A 34 -13.48 22.13 2.61
C LYS A 34 -14.65 21.15 2.76
N LYS A 35 -15.78 21.43 2.12
CA LYS A 35 -16.95 20.54 2.13
C LYS A 35 -16.65 19.23 1.39
N LEU A 36 -15.95 19.29 0.24
CA LEU A 36 -15.56 18.11 -0.51
C LEU A 36 -14.63 17.20 0.31
N ILE A 37 -13.60 17.76 0.92
CA ILE A 37 -12.67 17.00 1.79
C ILE A 37 -13.43 16.34 2.93
N LYS A 38 -14.35 17.06 3.58
CA LYS A 38 -15.18 16.48 4.64
C LYS A 38 -16.02 15.29 4.16
N ASN A 39 -16.58 15.40 2.95
CA ASN A 39 -17.36 14.31 2.36
C ASN A 39 -16.47 13.10 2.04
N ILE A 40 -15.25 13.29 1.55
CA ILE A 40 -14.29 12.21 1.28
C ILE A 40 -13.96 11.48 2.59
N VAL A 41 -13.58 12.20 3.64
CA VAL A 41 -13.28 11.63 4.96
C VAL A 41 -14.47 10.82 5.49
N HIS A 42 -15.68 11.40 5.44
CA HIS A 42 -16.89 10.70 5.88
C HIS A 42 -17.16 9.42 5.07
N ASN A 43 -17.00 9.47 3.75
CA ASN A 43 -17.21 8.31 2.88
C ASN A 43 -16.19 7.19 3.16
N TYR A 44 -14.93 7.53 3.43
CA TYR A 44 -13.92 6.53 3.81
C TYR A 44 -14.26 5.88 5.15
N SER A 45 -14.71 6.65 6.14
CA SER A 45 -15.17 6.10 7.42
C SER A 45 -16.37 5.13 7.25
N GLN A 46 -17.33 5.47 6.37
CA GLN A 46 -18.45 4.58 6.06
C GLN A 46 -18.00 3.31 5.33
N LEU A 47 -17.08 3.43 4.37
CA LEU A 47 -16.50 2.30 3.67
C LEU A 47 -15.77 1.35 4.63
N GLU A 48 -14.95 1.88 5.52
CA GLU A 48 -14.24 1.14 6.55
C GLU A 48 -15.19 0.34 7.45
N GLN A 49 -16.23 0.99 7.98
CA GLN A 49 -17.25 0.34 8.79
C GLN A 49 -18.00 -0.77 8.02
N SER A 50 -18.28 -0.53 6.73
CA SER A 50 -18.93 -1.52 5.88
C SER A 50 -18.05 -2.76 5.68
N ILE A 51 -16.76 -2.59 5.44
CA ILE A 51 -15.78 -3.68 5.30
C ILE A 51 -15.73 -4.51 6.59
N VAL A 52 -15.57 -3.84 7.73
CA VAL A 52 -15.50 -4.52 9.03
C VAL A 52 -16.79 -5.30 9.30
N ASN A 53 -17.95 -4.71 9.09
CA ASN A 53 -19.23 -5.39 9.31
C ASN A 53 -19.37 -6.64 8.42
N GLN A 54 -18.92 -6.60 7.17
CA GLN A 54 -18.92 -7.76 6.28
C GLN A 54 -17.97 -8.87 6.77
N LEU A 55 -16.78 -8.51 7.25
CA LEU A 55 -15.79 -9.47 7.78
C LEU A 55 -16.30 -10.24 9.01
N TYR A 56 -17.18 -9.60 9.79
CA TYR A 56 -17.77 -10.20 11.00
C TYR A 56 -19.13 -10.87 10.74
N MET A 57 -19.61 -10.89 9.50
CA MET A 57 -20.82 -11.65 9.20
C MET A 57 -20.65 -13.11 9.60
N THR A 58 -21.52 -13.60 10.48
CA THR A 58 -21.54 -15.00 10.90
C THR A 58 -22.32 -15.82 9.89
N ASN A 59 -21.70 -16.84 9.36
CA ASN A 59 -22.38 -17.89 8.60
C ASN A 59 -22.17 -19.20 9.35
N ASP A 60 -23.25 -19.87 9.73
CA ASP A 60 -23.21 -21.23 10.31
C ASP A 60 -22.79 -22.30 9.27
N ILE A 61 -22.31 -21.86 8.14
CA ILE A 61 -21.87 -22.69 7.00
C ILE A 61 -20.37 -22.98 7.17
N HIS A 62 -19.95 -24.15 6.71
CA HIS A 62 -18.60 -24.73 6.81
C HIS A 62 -17.44 -23.76 6.84
N GLY A 63 -16.52 -23.94 7.80
CA GLY A 63 -15.39 -23.07 8.07
C GLY A 63 -14.52 -22.65 6.87
N PRO A 64 -14.18 -23.55 5.90
CA PRO A 64 -13.43 -23.18 4.70
C PRO A 64 -14.14 -22.16 3.81
N THR A 65 -15.48 -22.27 3.68
CA THR A 65 -16.27 -21.30 2.91
C THR A 65 -16.31 -19.93 3.54
N ALA A 66 -16.34 -19.86 4.87
CA ALA A 66 -16.27 -18.60 5.60
C ALA A 66 -14.88 -17.92 5.50
N GLY A 67 -13.80 -18.71 5.42
CA GLY A 67 -12.44 -18.22 5.16
C GLY A 67 -12.34 -17.54 3.80
N GLY A 68 -12.71 -18.23 2.73
CA GLY A 68 -12.70 -17.69 1.37
C GLY A 68 -13.58 -16.46 1.18
N ALA A 69 -14.75 -16.39 1.85
CA ALA A 69 -15.60 -15.21 1.82
C ALA A 69 -14.91 -13.98 2.44
N ARG A 70 -14.13 -14.16 3.52
CA ARG A 70 -13.35 -13.06 4.15
C ARG A 70 -12.17 -12.63 3.29
N GLU A 71 -11.49 -13.57 2.65
CA GLU A 71 -10.44 -13.27 1.67
C GLU A 71 -10.99 -12.42 0.52
N ASP A 72 -12.21 -12.74 0.02
CA ASP A 72 -12.89 -11.94 -1.01
C ASP A 72 -13.21 -10.52 -0.54
N ILE A 73 -13.58 -10.32 0.73
CA ILE A 73 -13.84 -8.98 1.30
C ILE A 73 -12.52 -8.19 1.38
N TRP A 74 -11.44 -8.81 1.86
CA TRP A 74 -10.12 -8.19 1.86
C TRP A 74 -9.65 -7.85 0.44
N ARG A 75 -9.86 -8.75 -0.51
CA ARG A 75 -9.55 -8.50 -1.93
C ARG A 75 -10.29 -7.27 -2.47
N GLN A 76 -11.60 -7.15 -2.22
CA GLN A 76 -12.40 -6.00 -2.63
C GLN A 76 -11.90 -4.70 -1.97
N MET A 77 -11.46 -4.74 -0.72
CA MET A 77 -10.83 -3.58 -0.06
C MET A 77 -9.59 -3.13 -0.82
N PHE A 78 -8.67 -4.04 -1.15
CA PHE A 78 -7.48 -3.70 -1.93
C PHE A 78 -7.83 -3.22 -3.34
N GLU A 79 -8.79 -3.83 -4.02
CA GLU A 79 -9.26 -3.38 -5.34
C GLU A 79 -9.80 -1.95 -5.33
N ALA A 80 -10.34 -1.49 -4.20
CA ALA A 80 -10.86 -0.13 -4.05
C ALA A 80 -9.76 0.91 -3.84
N ILE A 81 -8.59 0.54 -3.29
CA ILE A 81 -7.53 1.48 -2.92
C ILE A 81 -6.26 1.37 -3.78
N VAL A 82 -6.02 0.23 -4.42
CA VAL A 82 -4.81 -0.02 -5.23
C VAL A 82 -4.99 0.53 -6.65
N PRO A 83 -3.97 1.17 -7.25
CA PRO A 83 -4.05 1.67 -8.62
C PRO A 83 -4.30 0.57 -9.65
N LYS A 84 -5.03 0.90 -10.72
CA LYS A 84 -5.40 -0.05 -11.80
C LYS A 84 -4.20 -0.63 -12.59
N LYS A 85 -3.01 -0.13 -12.39
CA LYS A 85 -1.76 -0.74 -12.86
C LYS A 85 -1.58 -2.15 -12.29
N PHE A 86 -2.04 -2.37 -11.07
CA PHE A 86 -1.95 -3.63 -10.37
C PHE A 86 -3.28 -4.39 -10.42
N VAL A 87 -3.19 -5.70 -10.45
CA VAL A 87 -4.32 -6.62 -10.25
C VAL A 87 -4.19 -7.31 -8.90
N ILE A 88 -5.31 -7.63 -8.27
CA ILE A 88 -5.36 -8.36 -7.02
C ILE A 88 -5.80 -9.79 -7.34
N GLU A 89 -4.90 -10.75 -7.15
CA GLU A 89 -5.17 -12.15 -7.41
C GLU A 89 -5.22 -12.97 -6.12
N SER A 90 -6.16 -13.90 -6.05
CA SER A 90 -6.30 -14.84 -4.92
C SER A 90 -5.69 -16.19 -5.27
N SER A 91 -5.22 -16.92 -4.25
CA SER A 91 -4.69 -18.28 -4.38
C SER A 91 -3.55 -18.36 -5.38
N VAL A 92 -2.47 -17.64 -5.10
CA VAL A 92 -1.32 -17.49 -6.00
C VAL A 92 -0.10 -18.23 -5.48
N PHE A 93 0.60 -18.92 -6.38
CA PHE A 93 1.93 -19.47 -6.14
C PHE A 93 2.97 -18.56 -6.79
N ILE A 94 3.95 -18.12 -6.03
CA ILE A 94 5.02 -17.25 -6.52
C ILE A 94 6.23 -18.11 -6.85
N ILE A 95 6.76 -17.93 -8.05
CA ILE A 95 7.90 -18.69 -8.57
C ILE A 95 9.12 -17.79 -8.62
N ASP A 96 10.20 -18.33 -8.08
CA ASP A 96 11.56 -17.77 -8.22
C ASP A 96 12.06 -17.93 -9.66
N SER A 97 12.77 -16.95 -10.17
CA SER A 97 13.41 -17.02 -11.49
C SER A 97 14.41 -18.16 -11.64
N LYS A 98 14.86 -18.77 -10.55
CA LYS A 98 15.80 -19.90 -10.54
C LYS A 98 15.12 -21.26 -10.37
N PHE A 99 13.79 -21.33 -10.37
CA PHE A 99 13.05 -22.57 -10.13
C PHE A 99 13.45 -23.75 -11.03
N HIS A 100 14.01 -23.48 -12.21
CA HIS A 100 14.44 -24.48 -13.18
C HIS A 100 15.82 -25.11 -12.87
N LYS A 101 16.55 -24.62 -11.85
CA LYS A 101 17.84 -25.20 -11.44
C LYS A 101 17.57 -26.34 -10.46
N GLU A 102 17.95 -27.57 -10.82
CA GLU A 102 17.69 -28.77 -10.02
C GLU A 102 18.20 -28.70 -8.57
N GLU A 103 19.20 -27.88 -8.30
CA GLU A 103 19.76 -27.64 -6.97
C GLU A 103 18.83 -26.78 -6.09
N TYR A 104 17.78 -26.15 -6.68
CA TYR A 104 16.97 -25.15 -6.00
C TYR A 104 15.65 -25.75 -5.50
N LYS A 105 15.70 -26.43 -4.33
CA LYS A 105 14.53 -27.07 -3.72
C LYS A 105 13.43 -26.09 -3.22
N ARG A 106 13.62 -24.78 -3.32
CA ARG A 106 12.76 -23.75 -2.72
C ARG A 106 12.26 -22.69 -3.71
N GLY A 107 12.24 -22.98 -4.99
CA GLY A 107 11.90 -22.01 -6.01
C GLY A 107 10.41 -21.65 -6.16
N VAL A 108 9.55 -22.15 -5.28
CA VAL A 108 8.10 -21.88 -5.31
C VAL A 108 7.62 -21.60 -3.89
N SER A 109 6.78 -20.56 -3.72
CA SER A 109 6.13 -20.26 -2.43
C SER A 109 5.07 -21.29 -2.08
N GLN A 110 4.61 -21.28 -0.83
CA GLN A 110 3.28 -21.80 -0.51
C GLN A 110 2.21 -20.94 -1.23
N GLU A 111 0.98 -21.41 -1.21
CA GLU A 111 -0.16 -20.62 -1.67
C GLU A 111 -0.25 -19.32 -0.85
N VAL A 112 -0.36 -18.19 -1.56
CA VAL A 112 -0.54 -16.86 -0.97
C VAL A 112 -2.01 -16.51 -1.11
N ASP A 113 -2.65 -16.11 -0.02
CA ASP A 113 -4.08 -15.81 0.01
C ASP A 113 -4.44 -14.72 -1.01
N LEU A 114 -3.69 -13.59 -0.99
CA LEU A 114 -3.82 -12.53 -1.99
C LEU A 114 -2.44 -12.02 -2.44
N ALA A 115 -2.31 -11.69 -3.71
CA ALA A 115 -1.13 -11.02 -4.26
C ALA A 115 -1.52 -9.78 -5.07
N ILE A 116 -0.78 -8.69 -4.88
CA ILE A 116 -0.86 -7.47 -5.68
C ILE A 116 0.22 -7.56 -6.74
N ILE A 117 -0.20 -7.65 -8.01
CA ILE A 117 0.66 -8.04 -9.14
C ILE A 117 0.66 -6.95 -10.20
N ASP A 118 1.84 -6.58 -10.71
CA ASP A 118 1.96 -5.76 -11.92
C ASP A 118 1.86 -6.67 -13.16
N GLU A 119 0.67 -6.77 -13.73
CA GLU A 119 0.40 -7.59 -14.91
C GLU A 119 0.89 -6.94 -16.21
N THR A 120 1.28 -5.66 -16.19
CA THR A 120 1.54 -4.87 -17.40
C THR A 120 2.76 -5.37 -18.16
N TYR A 121 3.81 -5.79 -17.46
CA TYR A 121 5.09 -6.18 -18.06
C TYR A 121 5.49 -7.62 -17.79
N THR A 122 4.77 -8.31 -16.90
CA THR A 122 5.18 -9.62 -16.43
C THR A 122 4.01 -10.58 -16.50
N PRO A 123 3.99 -11.47 -17.50
CA PRO A 123 2.89 -12.42 -17.68
C PRO A 123 2.90 -13.50 -16.57
N TYR A 124 1.76 -14.16 -16.40
CA TYR A 124 1.72 -15.40 -15.63
C TYR A 124 2.63 -16.45 -16.26
N ILE A 125 3.37 -17.18 -15.41
CA ILE A 125 4.12 -18.35 -15.88
C ILE A 125 3.15 -19.45 -16.30
N PHE A 126 2.08 -19.63 -15.49
CA PHE A 126 1.03 -20.60 -15.77
C PHE A 126 -0.28 -20.17 -15.09
N ARG A 127 -1.38 -20.34 -15.80
CA ARG A 127 -2.73 -20.08 -15.28
C ARG A 127 -3.70 -21.15 -15.77
N TYR A 128 -4.30 -21.88 -14.82
CA TYR A 128 -5.31 -22.89 -15.14
C TYR A 128 -6.39 -22.91 -14.04
N GLY A 129 -7.58 -22.41 -14.35
CA GLY A 129 -8.64 -22.26 -13.40
C GLY A 129 -8.22 -21.38 -12.20
N ARG A 130 -8.23 -21.97 -11.00
CA ARG A 130 -7.78 -21.30 -9.78
C ARG A 130 -6.27 -21.34 -9.57
N LEU A 131 -5.55 -22.24 -10.25
CA LEU A 131 -4.09 -22.31 -10.16
C LEU A 131 -3.44 -21.16 -10.93
N LYS A 132 -2.67 -20.38 -10.24
CA LYS A 132 -1.96 -19.22 -10.79
C LYS A 132 -0.52 -19.25 -10.30
N PHE A 133 0.40 -19.34 -11.24
CA PHE A 133 1.82 -19.25 -10.99
C PHE A 133 2.36 -17.96 -11.57
N VAL A 134 2.89 -17.11 -10.70
CA VAL A 134 3.41 -15.80 -11.08
C VAL A 134 4.89 -15.71 -10.72
N PRO A 135 5.70 -15.04 -11.55
CA PRO A 135 7.08 -14.80 -11.18
C PRO A 135 7.17 -13.75 -10.07
N ILE A 136 8.17 -13.89 -9.22
CA ILE A 136 8.42 -12.94 -8.11
C ILE A 136 8.57 -11.50 -8.63
N GLU A 137 9.04 -11.35 -9.84
CA GLU A 137 9.20 -10.08 -10.54
C GLU A 137 7.88 -9.32 -10.74
N ALA A 138 6.76 -10.01 -10.83
CA ALA A 138 5.45 -9.38 -10.97
C ALA A 138 4.86 -8.91 -9.64
N VAL A 139 5.37 -9.41 -8.51
CA VAL A 139 4.69 -9.27 -7.23
C VAL A 139 5.14 -8.01 -6.51
N ALA A 140 4.22 -7.08 -6.30
CA ALA A 140 4.44 -5.85 -5.53
C ALA A 140 4.13 -6.03 -4.04
N ALA A 141 3.10 -6.81 -3.71
CA ALA A 141 2.76 -7.13 -2.33
C ALA A 141 2.13 -8.51 -2.22
N VAL A 142 2.27 -9.12 -1.06
CA VAL A 142 1.62 -10.37 -0.66
C VAL A 142 0.82 -10.15 0.61
N VAL A 143 -0.33 -10.80 0.71
CA VAL A 143 -1.24 -10.65 1.84
C VAL A 143 -1.57 -12.02 2.40
N GLU A 144 -1.40 -12.17 3.70
CA GLU A 144 -1.84 -13.33 4.46
C GLU A 144 -3.09 -12.97 5.25
N CYS A 145 -4.17 -13.74 5.09
CA CYS A 145 -5.47 -13.50 5.71
C CYS A 145 -5.77 -14.54 6.78
N LYS A 146 -6.04 -14.11 8.02
CA LYS A 146 -6.40 -15.01 9.10
C LYS A 146 -7.67 -14.56 9.82
N SER A 147 -8.58 -15.50 10.03
CA SER A 147 -9.83 -15.27 10.76
C SER A 147 -9.72 -15.57 12.25
N LYS A 148 -8.67 -16.25 12.66
CA LYS A 148 -8.39 -16.65 14.04
C LYS A 148 -6.92 -16.39 14.35
N ASN A 149 -6.57 -16.43 15.63
CA ASN A 149 -5.19 -16.33 16.07
C ASN A 149 -4.32 -17.37 15.34
N SER A 150 -3.24 -16.92 14.78
CA SER A 150 -2.23 -17.74 14.14
C SER A 150 -0.98 -17.72 15.00
N ASP A 151 -0.33 -18.86 15.07
CA ASP A 151 0.97 -18.98 15.72
C ASP A 151 2.02 -18.13 14.98
N LYS A 152 2.73 -17.26 15.73
CA LYS A 152 3.78 -16.40 15.19
C LYS A 152 4.85 -17.16 14.44
N ALA A 153 5.20 -18.38 14.89
CA ALA A 153 6.19 -19.21 14.21
C ALA A 153 5.72 -19.64 12.82
N SER A 154 4.46 -19.97 12.65
CA SER A 154 3.86 -20.29 11.35
C SER A 154 3.89 -19.08 10.42
N LEU A 155 3.53 -17.89 10.91
CA LEU A 155 3.57 -16.64 10.15
C LEU A 155 5.00 -16.23 9.78
N THR A 156 5.96 -16.43 10.69
CA THR A 156 7.39 -16.20 10.41
C THR A 156 7.90 -17.15 9.32
N ASN A 157 7.49 -18.42 9.35
CA ASN A 157 7.84 -19.35 8.28
C ASN A 157 7.26 -18.94 6.93
N TRP A 158 6.03 -18.43 6.91
CA TRP A 158 5.40 -17.91 5.71
C TRP A 158 6.15 -16.69 5.15
N THR A 159 6.46 -15.69 5.98
CA THR A 159 7.22 -14.51 5.54
C THR A 159 8.63 -14.86 5.05
N ASN A 160 9.32 -15.80 5.73
CA ASN A 160 10.63 -16.29 5.32
C ASN A 160 10.59 -16.94 3.93
N GLN A 161 9.54 -17.69 3.59
CA GLN A 161 9.42 -18.29 2.26
C GLN A 161 9.36 -17.24 1.16
N ILE A 162 8.65 -16.13 1.39
CA ILE A 162 8.61 -15.02 0.45
C ILE A 162 9.99 -14.33 0.35
N GLU A 163 10.68 -14.16 1.45
CA GLU A 163 12.01 -13.53 1.48
C GLU A 163 13.10 -14.37 0.80
N TYR A 164 12.96 -15.67 0.75
CA TYR A 164 13.90 -16.56 0.04
C TYR A 164 13.77 -16.50 -1.48
N LEU A 165 12.63 -16.06 -2.00
CA LEU A 165 12.45 -15.91 -3.44
C LEU A 165 13.33 -14.78 -3.97
N THR A 166 14.01 -15.02 -5.06
CA THR A 166 14.94 -14.06 -5.65
C THR A 166 14.58 -13.72 -7.08
N THR A 167 14.67 -12.44 -7.40
CA THR A 167 14.51 -11.97 -8.78
C THR A 167 15.72 -12.34 -9.63
N SER A 168 15.53 -12.50 -10.95
CA SER A 168 16.63 -12.71 -11.88
C SER A 168 17.44 -11.42 -12.03
N THR A 169 18.75 -11.53 -11.84
CA THR A 169 19.70 -10.42 -12.12
C THR A 169 20.39 -10.57 -13.45
N GLU A 170 20.12 -11.66 -14.19
CA GLU A 170 20.77 -11.97 -15.47
C GLU A 170 20.08 -11.32 -16.66
N GLY A 171 18.92 -10.69 -16.42
CA GLY A 171 18.19 -9.99 -17.46
C GLY A 171 18.86 -8.68 -17.89
N ILE A 172 18.90 -8.42 -19.19
CA ILE A 172 19.40 -7.18 -19.78
C ILE A 172 18.25 -6.52 -20.54
N ALA A 173 17.84 -5.32 -20.12
CA ALA A 173 16.89 -4.50 -20.86
C ALA A 173 17.64 -3.46 -21.70
N ARG A 174 17.14 -3.19 -22.90
CA ARG A 174 17.61 -2.09 -23.72
C ARG A 174 16.85 -0.83 -23.33
N MET A 175 17.54 0.11 -22.71
CA MET A 175 16.97 1.41 -22.34
C MET A 175 17.58 2.51 -23.18
N GLN A 176 16.77 3.47 -23.59
CA GLN A 176 17.21 4.67 -24.28
C GLN A 176 17.27 5.82 -23.27
N HIS A 177 18.48 6.27 -22.96
CA HIS A 177 18.71 7.46 -22.15
C HIS A 177 19.18 8.60 -23.05
N GLY A 178 18.29 9.50 -23.41
CA GLY A 178 18.64 10.62 -24.27
C GLY A 178 19.24 10.19 -25.62
N LEU A 179 20.48 10.59 -25.89
CA LEU A 179 21.22 10.25 -27.13
C LEU A 179 22.03 8.95 -27.02
N VAL A 180 22.09 8.32 -25.82
CA VAL A 180 22.90 7.11 -25.62
C VAL A 180 21.97 5.90 -25.49
N THR A 181 22.17 4.92 -26.38
CA THR A 181 21.53 3.61 -26.27
C THR A 181 22.53 2.61 -25.71
N GLY A 182 22.19 1.95 -24.63
CA GLY A 182 23.04 0.94 -24.00
C GLY A 182 22.22 -0.19 -23.37
N GLY A 183 22.84 -1.37 -23.23
CA GLY A 183 22.30 -2.43 -22.39
C GLY A 183 22.53 -2.07 -20.93
N VAL A 184 21.48 -2.03 -20.12
CA VAL A 184 21.58 -1.92 -18.67
C VAL A 184 21.04 -3.18 -18.03
N PRO A 185 21.59 -3.63 -16.90
CA PRO A 185 20.99 -4.72 -16.14
C PRO A 185 19.51 -4.37 -15.90
N ALA A 186 18.62 -5.27 -16.26
CA ALA A 186 17.19 -5.00 -16.18
C ALA A 186 16.75 -4.76 -14.76
N GLN A 187 17.57 -5.22 -13.78
CA GLN A 187 17.08 -5.21 -12.47
C GLN A 187 18.00 -5.48 -11.34
N GLN A 188 17.65 -4.82 -10.26
CA GLN A 188 18.02 -5.15 -8.91
C GLN A 188 16.94 -6.02 -8.26
N LYS A 189 17.22 -6.61 -7.09
CA LYS A 189 16.29 -7.48 -6.37
C LYS A 189 15.04 -6.70 -5.98
N THR A 190 13.87 -7.25 -6.26
CA THR A 190 12.59 -6.78 -5.71
C THR A 190 12.17 -7.65 -4.55
N SER A 191 11.73 -7.05 -3.47
CA SER A 191 11.12 -7.72 -2.33
C SER A 191 9.68 -7.21 -2.19
N PRO A 192 8.65 -8.06 -2.35
CA PRO A 192 7.28 -7.62 -2.20
C PRO A 192 7.00 -7.17 -0.77
N LEU A 193 6.07 -6.20 -0.63
CA LEU A 193 5.49 -5.84 0.65
C LEU A 193 4.76 -7.04 1.25
N LYS A 194 4.91 -7.25 2.55
CA LYS A 194 4.23 -8.31 3.29
C LYS A 194 3.15 -7.68 4.16
N ILE A 195 1.89 -8.04 3.92
CA ILE A 195 0.73 -7.49 4.61
C ILE A 195 0.01 -8.62 5.33
N PHE A 196 -0.33 -8.41 6.59
CA PHE A 196 -1.20 -9.29 7.35
C PHE A 196 -2.59 -8.68 7.46
N CYS A 197 -3.63 -9.48 7.21
CA CYS A 197 -5.02 -9.09 7.40
C CYS A 197 -5.70 -10.05 8.38
N GLY A 198 -6.26 -9.52 9.46
CA GLY A 198 -6.88 -10.32 10.50
C GLY A 198 -8.12 -9.72 11.12
N LEU A 199 -8.90 -10.56 11.81
CA LEU A 199 -9.92 -10.08 12.73
C LEU A 199 -9.23 -9.75 14.05
N GLY A 200 -9.60 -8.62 14.65
CA GLY A 200 -8.92 -8.04 15.80
C GLY A 200 -8.71 -9.02 16.93
N SER A 201 -7.52 -9.51 17.05
CA SER A 201 -7.01 -10.30 18.16
C SER A 201 -5.66 -9.70 18.55
N LYS A 202 -5.19 -9.99 19.75
CA LYS A 202 -3.81 -9.65 20.11
C LYS A 202 -2.86 -10.48 19.25
N HIS A 203 -2.41 -9.87 18.17
CA HIS A 203 -1.28 -10.38 17.42
C HIS A 203 -0.03 -9.69 17.97
N ASP A 204 0.56 -10.25 19.02
CA ASP A 204 1.74 -9.68 19.65
C ASP A 204 2.90 -9.63 18.64
N ASN A 205 3.35 -8.41 18.33
CA ASN A 205 4.54 -8.11 17.52
C ASN A 205 4.55 -8.73 16.11
N LEU A 206 3.44 -8.63 15.36
CA LEU A 206 3.43 -9.01 13.94
C LEU A 206 4.09 -7.94 13.04
N ASP A 207 4.17 -6.71 13.51
CA ASP A 207 4.91 -5.61 12.90
C ASP A 207 6.43 -5.87 12.78
N ASP A 208 6.96 -6.82 13.54
CA ASP A 208 8.35 -7.29 13.37
C ASP A 208 8.56 -8.10 12.08
N ILE A 209 7.51 -8.76 11.56
CA ILE A 209 7.61 -9.72 10.44
C ILE A 209 6.80 -9.31 9.20
N PHE A 210 5.79 -8.44 9.36
CA PHE A 210 5.00 -7.86 8.28
C PHE A 210 5.30 -6.38 8.12
N ASP A 211 5.18 -5.85 6.91
CA ASP A 211 5.34 -4.42 6.63
C ASP A 211 4.10 -3.63 7.04
N PHE A 212 2.92 -4.26 6.95
CA PHE A 212 1.67 -3.75 7.51
C PHE A 212 0.88 -4.86 8.19
N VAL A 213 0.27 -4.52 9.31
CA VAL A 213 -0.72 -5.35 10.00
C VAL A 213 -2.06 -4.62 9.97
N VAL A 214 -3.08 -5.23 9.37
CA VAL A 214 -4.43 -4.69 9.20
C VAL A 214 -5.40 -5.53 10.01
N LEU A 215 -5.97 -4.98 11.07
CA LEU A 215 -6.88 -5.65 11.98
C LEU A 215 -8.27 -5.03 11.91
N ALA A 216 -9.28 -5.88 11.70
CA ALA A 216 -10.67 -5.45 11.73
C ALA A 216 -11.23 -5.60 13.14
N HIS A 217 -11.74 -4.51 13.72
CA HIS A 217 -12.37 -4.48 15.03
C HIS A 217 -13.85 -4.14 14.89
N GLN A 218 -14.73 -5.02 15.33
CA GLN A 218 -16.16 -4.73 15.37
C GLN A 218 -16.59 -4.36 16.78
N LYS A 219 -17.39 -3.31 16.91
CA LYS A 219 -17.99 -2.89 18.17
C LYS A 219 -18.78 -4.05 18.80
N ASP A 220 -18.65 -4.20 20.11
CA ASP A 220 -19.27 -5.25 20.91
C ASP A 220 -18.79 -6.69 20.63
N ALA A 221 -17.94 -6.92 19.64
CA ALA A 221 -17.26 -8.20 19.49
C ALA A 221 -16.32 -8.45 20.68
N LYS A 222 -16.33 -9.69 21.19
CA LYS A 222 -15.38 -10.13 22.21
C LYS A 222 -14.22 -10.83 21.49
N ILE A 223 -13.03 -10.29 21.67
CA ILE A 223 -11.80 -10.87 21.16
C ILE A 223 -10.84 -10.99 22.34
N ASP A 224 -10.42 -12.19 22.66
CA ASP A 224 -9.57 -12.49 23.82
C ASP A 224 -10.03 -11.82 25.13
N GLU A 225 -11.35 -11.93 25.44
CA GLU A 225 -12.03 -11.34 26.59
C GLU A 225 -12.13 -9.79 26.60
N VAL A 226 -11.55 -9.10 25.62
CA VAL A 226 -11.64 -7.65 25.48
C VAL A 226 -12.84 -7.28 24.62
N LYS A 227 -13.72 -6.43 25.14
CA LYS A 227 -14.87 -5.91 24.38
C LYS A 227 -14.43 -4.71 23.55
N MET A 228 -14.61 -4.80 22.23
CA MET A 228 -14.33 -3.69 21.33
C MET A 228 -15.32 -2.55 21.50
N THR A 229 -14.84 -1.32 21.54
CA THR A 229 -15.64 -0.11 21.72
C THR A 229 -16.11 0.50 20.40
N GLU A 230 -15.41 0.23 19.32
CA GLU A 230 -15.64 0.83 18.01
C GLU A 230 -15.56 -0.19 16.87
N THR A 231 -16.24 0.12 15.77
CA THR A 231 -16.12 -0.62 14.50
C THR A 231 -15.15 0.14 13.61
N LYS A 232 -13.94 -0.41 13.45
CA LYS A 232 -12.85 0.24 12.67
C LYS A 232 -11.81 -0.75 12.18
N LEU A 233 -10.99 -0.31 11.23
CA LEU A 233 -9.71 -0.94 10.92
C LEU A 233 -8.61 -0.31 11.80
N GLU A 234 -7.77 -1.15 12.36
CA GLU A 234 -6.50 -0.75 12.95
C GLU A 234 -5.40 -1.14 11.99
N ILE A 235 -4.55 -0.19 11.61
CA ILE A 235 -3.50 -0.40 10.62
C ILE A 235 -2.18 0.03 11.25
N ILE A 236 -1.28 -0.95 11.35
CA ILE A 236 0.00 -0.81 12.03
C ILE A 236 1.10 -1.05 10.99
N PRO A 237 1.83 -0.02 10.56
CA PRO A 237 3.04 -0.20 9.76
C PRO A 237 4.18 -0.73 10.63
N SER A 238 5.09 -1.50 10.06
CA SER A 238 6.26 -2.07 10.78
C SER A 238 7.15 -0.98 11.39
N ASP A 239 7.29 0.13 10.70
CA ASP A 239 7.97 1.32 11.19
C ASP A 239 7.46 2.56 10.45
N GLU A 240 6.67 3.37 11.13
CA GLU A 240 6.12 4.63 10.58
C GLU A 240 7.17 5.74 10.42
N ASN A 241 8.31 5.62 11.10
CA ASN A 241 9.39 6.61 11.11
C ASN A 241 10.47 6.29 10.09
N THR A 242 10.50 5.08 9.52
CA THR A 242 11.40 4.74 8.42
C THR A 242 11.13 5.67 7.24
N ASN A 243 12.17 6.33 6.76
CA ASN A 243 12.06 7.26 5.63
C ASN A 243 11.86 6.52 4.30
N LEU A 244 11.34 7.22 3.29
CA LEU A 244 11.05 6.63 1.99
C LEU A 244 12.31 6.15 1.24
N SER A 245 13.48 6.70 1.52
CA SER A 245 14.75 6.23 0.94
C SER A 245 15.10 4.83 1.46
N ASP A 246 14.92 4.59 2.75
CA ASP A 246 15.15 3.28 3.37
C ASP A 246 14.11 2.26 2.90
N TRP A 247 12.84 2.67 2.77
CA TRP A 247 11.81 1.85 2.14
C TRP A 247 12.16 1.47 0.71
N HIS A 248 12.63 2.44 -0.08
CA HIS A 248 13.08 2.17 -1.45
C HIS A 248 14.23 1.15 -1.46
N GLN A 249 15.19 1.26 -0.57
CA GLN A 249 16.28 0.28 -0.45
C GLN A 249 15.76 -1.10 -0.03
N LYS A 250 14.87 -1.17 0.97
CA LYS A 250 14.26 -2.41 1.45
C LYS A 250 13.55 -3.17 0.31
N LEU A 251 12.81 -2.43 -0.52
CA LEU A 251 11.97 -3.00 -1.58
C LEU A 251 12.74 -3.33 -2.87
N ASN A 252 13.86 -2.65 -3.16
CA ASN A 252 14.50 -2.70 -4.48
C ASN A 252 15.98 -3.08 -4.48
N SER A 253 16.59 -3.34 -3.33
CA SER A 253 18.02 -3.65 -3.26
C SER A 253 18.29 -5.05 -2.74
N PRO A 254 19.39 -5.69 -3.22
CA PRO A 254 19.87 -6.92 -2.60
C PRO A 254 20.30 -6.62 -1.16
N ARG A 255 20.08 -7.55 -0.25
CA ARG A 255 20.58 -7.44 1.13
C ARG A 255 22.02 -7.96 1.23
N PRO A 256 22.92 -7.24 1.92
CA PRO A 256 22.73 -5.92 2.51
C PRO A 256 22.70 -4.81 1.45
N ALA A 257 21.82 -3.84 1.65
CA ALA A 257 21.75 -2.69 0.76
C ALA A 257 23.06 -1.86 0.84
N PRO A 258 23.60 -1.38 -0.30
CA PRO A 258 24.72 -0.47 -0.27
C PRO A 258 24.33 0.80 0.46
N LYS A 259 25.17 1.27 1.39
CA LYS A 259 24.96 2.55 2.05
C LYS A 259 25.01 3.66 1.00
N ARG A 260 23.88 4.30 0.71
CA ARG A 260 23.84 5.53 -0.10
C ARG A 260 24.28 6.71 0.78
N GLY A 261 25.35 7.37 0.35
CA GLY A 261 25.73 8.65 0.90
C GLY A 261 25.08 9.77 0.11
N SER A 262 23.98 10.32 0.60
CA SER A 262 23.65 11.75 0.49
C SER A 262 22.43 12.02 1.36
N GLU A 263 22.62 12.79 2.41
CA GLU A 263 21.59 13.27 3.33
C GLU A 263 20.65 14.32 2.70
N ASP A 264 20.87 14.70 1.45
CA ASP A 264 20.12 15.74 0.74
C ASP A 264 19.00 15.24 -0.19
N ASP A 265 18.68 13.95 -0.14
CA ASP A 265 17.58 13.41 -0.94
C ASP A 265 16.23 13.78 -0.29
N GLU A 266 15.33 14.42 -1.07
CA GLU A 266 13.97 14.76 -0.64
C GLU A 266 13.21 13.53 -0.07
N PHE A 267 13.49 12.34 -0.60
CA PHE A 267 12.94 11.06 -0.11
C PHE A 267 13.35 10.75 1.32
N SER A 268 14.53 11.17 1.78
CA SER A 268 14.99 10.95 3.15
C SER A 268 14.24 11.80 4.18
N LYS A 269 13.54 12.84 3.75
CA LYS A 269 12.78 13.76 4.62
C LYS A 269 11.33 13.27 4.87
N HIS A 270 10.84 12.33 4.09
CA HIS A 270 9.46 11.84 4.18
C HIS A 270 9.42 10.44 4.78
N THR A 271 8.46 10.22 5.66
CA THR A 271 8.15 8.93 6.29
C THR A 271 6.70 8.56 6.03
N LEU A 272 6.28 7.34 6.36
CA LEU A 272 4.87 6.95 6.25
C LEU A 272 3.94 7.82 7.10
N LYS A 273 4.45 8.37 8.20
CA LYS A 273 3.71 9.29 9.06
C LYS A 273 3.24 10.57 8.35
N ASN A 274 3.99 11.04 7.34
CA ASN A 274 3.60 12.21 6.55
C ASN A 274 2.33 11.99 5.70
N TYR A 275 1.88 10.75 5.56
CA TYR A 275 0.69 10.35 4.80
C TYR A 275 -0.53 10.04 5.66
N GLU A 276 -0.45 10.28 6.97
CA GLU A 276 -1.57 10.12 7.88
C GLU A 276 -2.65 11.18 7.64
N VAL A 277 -3.90 10.75 7.68
CA VAL A 277 -5.07 11.61 7.49
C VAL A 277 -5.93 11.59 8.73
N TYR A 278 -6.25 12.78 9.22
CA TYR A 278 -7.06 12.98 10.41
C TYR A 278 -8.35 13.72 10.07
N ASP A 279 -9.41 13.41 10.80
CA ASP A 279 -10.65 14.19 10.79
C ASP A 279 -10.50 15.49 11.61
N ARG A 280 -11.60 16.24 11.77
CA ARG A 280 -11.61 17.49 12.56
C ARG A 280 -11.46 17.26 14.07
N ASP A 281 -11.85 16.10 14.52
CA ASP A 281 -11.81 15.69 15.93
C ASP A 281 -10.48 15.00 16.25
N ASN A 282 -9.52 15.08 15.30
CA ASN A 282 -8.18 14.50 15.38
C ASN A 282 -8.18 12.96 15.47
N ASN A 283 -9.21 12.30 14.91
CA ASN A 283 -9.20 10.85 14.75
C ASN A 283 -8.56 10.46 13.43
N ASN A 284 -7.67 9.48 13.45
CA ASN A 284 -7.06 8.94 12.25
C ASN A 284 -8.12 8.21 11.41
N ILE A 285 -8.16 8.47 10.11
CA ILE A 285 -8.98 7.76 9.13
C ILE A 285 -8.15 6.62 8.56
N SER A 286 -8.20 5.49 9.25
CA SER A 286 -7.26 4.37 9.04
C SER A 286 -7.20 3.90 7.59
N LEU A 287 -8.34 3.65 6.95
CA LEU A 287 -8.37 3.18 5.56
C LEU A 287 -7.85 4.23 4.56
N LEU A 288 -8.10 5.53 4.78
CA LEU A 288 -7.60 6.59 3.90
C LEU A 288 -6.10 6.80 4.11
N THR A 289 -5.63 6.76 5.35
CA THR A 289 -4.20 6.77 5.70
C THR A 289 -3.49 5.61 5.01
N PHE A 290 -4.02 4.40 5.15
CA PHE A 290 -3.46 3.21 4.50
C PHE A 290 -3.43 3.32 2.99
N ASN A 291 -4.50 3.84 2.38
CA ASN A 291 -4.52 4.10 0.95
C ASN A 291 -3.31 4.95 0.52
N PHE A 292 -3.03 6.05 1.19
CA PHE A 292 -1.91 6.92 0.84
C PHE A 292 -0.56 6.26 1.12
N GLN A 293 -0.38 5.63 2.26
CA GLN A 293 0.86 4.95 2.64
C GLN A 293 1.16 3.78 1.70
N LEU A 294 0.20 2.89 1.46
CA LEU A 294 0.36 1.75 0.56
C LEU A 294 0.69 2.20 -0.87
N ASN A 295 -0.07 3.17 -1.40
CA ASN A 295 0.17 3.66 -2.75
C ASN A 295 1.53 4.35 -2.88
N GLN A 296 2.00 5.05 -1.84
CA GLN A 296 3.34 5.61 -1.84
C GLN A 296 4.41 4.52 -1.96
N LEU A 297 4.28 3.42 -1.23
CA LEU A 297 5.20 2.29 -1.33
C LEU A 297 5.09 1.55 -2.67
N LEU A 298 3.88 1.37 -3.20
CA LEU A 298 3.66 0.78 -4.53
C LEU A 298 4.24 1.63 -5.67
N MET A 299 4.38 2.95 -5.47
CA MET A 299 5.01 3.85 -6.46
C MET A 299 6.53 3.75 -6.45
N ILE A 300 7.14 3.44 -5.32
CA ILE A 300 8.61 3.33 -5.20
C ILE A 300 9.13 1.91 -5.37
N ILE A 301 8.26 0.90 -5.37
CA ILE A 301 8.68 -0.46 -5.70
C ILE A 301 8.94 -0.58 -7.18
N ASN A 302 10.11 -1.10 -7.51
CA ASN A 302 10.54 -1.30 -8.89
C ASN A 302 10.21 -2.73 -9.30
N ASN A 303 9.06 -2.92 -9.93
CA ASN A 303 8.73 -4.24 -10.47
C ASN A 303 9.52 -4.47 -11.76
N PRO A 304 10.35 -5.48 -11.74
CA PRO A 304 11.25 -5.77 -12.85
C PRO A 304 10.53 -6.31 -14.07
N LEU A 305 11.20 -6.14 -15.21
CA LEU A 305 10.81 -6.84 -16.44
C LEU A 305 11.26 -8.30 -16.33
N LEU A 306 10.34 -9.24 -16.45
CA LEU A 306 10.68 -10.66 -16.60
C LEU A 306 11.33 -10.86 -17.99
N LEU A 307 12.60 -11.18 -17.99
CA LEU A 307 13.29 -11.60 -19.20
C LEU A 307 13.35 -13.13 -19.21
N PHE A 308 12.56 -13.73 -20.09
CA PHE A 308 12.63 -15.16 -20.33
C PHE A 308 14.02 -15.54 -20.82
N THR A 309 14.80 -16.18 -19.97
CA THR A 309 15.96 -16.93 -20.45
C THR A 309 15.44 -18.21 -21.13
N PRO A 310 15.72 -18.43 -22.42
CA PRO A 310 15.28 -19.65 -23.06
C PRO A 310 15.83 -20.86 -22.30
N LEU A 311 14.95 -21.80 -21.99
CA LEU A 311 15.33 -23.08 -21.39
C LEU A 311 16.43 -23.70 -22.28
N LYS A 312 17.65 -23.76 -21.80
CA LYS A 312 18.70 -24.51 -22.50
C LYS A 312 18.23 -25.95 -22.57
N LYS A 313 18.12 -26.48 -23.78
CA LYS A 313 17.90 -27.91 -23.96
C LYS A 313 19.02 -28.65 -23.23
N SER A 314 18.64 -29.43 -22.22
CA SER A 314 19.50 -30.44 -21.59
C SER A 314 19.87 -31.52 -22.62
#